data_33b19682c8f3baf10c0f46339dd0a96d
#
_entry.id   33b19682c8f3baf10c0f46339dd0a96d
#
_cell.length_a   1.000
_cell.length_b   1.000
_cell.length_c   1.000
_cell.angle_alpha   90.00
_cell.angle_beta   90.00
_cell.angle_gamma   90.00
#
_symmetry.space_group_name_H-M   'P 1'
#
loop_
_entity.id
_entity.type
_entity.pdbx_description
1 polymer ?
#
loop_
_entity_poly.entity_id
_entity_poly.type
_entity_poly.pdbx_seq_one_letter_code
_entity_poly.pdbx_strand_id
1 'polypeptide(L)'
;YGASRWVLGATVSPFLVLSMGSTAVMLFAVPHGALSQPWPLLGGHLVSGLLGIACLLWIPQPMLAASVAIGLALGAMHYLRCIHPPAGATALAAALGDETVRAMGFGFVVAPLMLNVLIILGIAVAFNGLFPWRRYPAALVRPAETPAPMVVDPYAAISHEDFVYALTQLDSKYIYTFLNFTG
;
A
#
# COMPACT_ATOMS: atom_id res chain seq x y z
N TYR A 1 -8.66 -14.65 -2.30
CA TYR A 1 -9.60 -15.52 -1.58
C TYR A 1 -9.75 -16.88 -2.26
N GLY A 2 -10.13 -16.90 -3.54
CA GLY A 2 -10.32 -18.15 -4.29
C GLY A 2 -9.06 -19.00 -4.40
N ALA A 3 -7.93 -18.40 -4.75
CA ALA A 3 -6.65 -19.09 -4.88
C ALA A 3 -6.19 -19.69 -3.55
N SER A 4 -6.30 -18.96 -2.44
CA SER A 4 -5.93 -19.45 -1.11
C SER A 4 -6.80 -20.61 -0.66
N ARG A 5 -8.11 -20.53 -0.91
CA ARG A 5 -9.05 -21.62 -0.60
C ARG A 5 -8.78 -22.87 -1.44
N TRP A 6 -8.44 -22.68 -2.71
CA TRP A 6 -8.12 -23.79 -3.61
C TRP A 6 -6.81 -24.48 -3.24
N VAL A 7 -5.78 -23.71 -2.87
CA VAL A 7 -4.44 -24.24 -2.53
C VAL A 7 -4.41 -24.83 -1.11
N LEU A 8 -5.08 -24.18 -0.15
CA LEU A 8 -4.95 -24.51 1.28
C LEU A 8 -6.17 -25.24 1.85
N GLY A 9 -7.28 -25.33 1.11
CA GLY A 9 -8.52 -25.92 1.62
C GLY A 9 -9.15 -25.19 2.82
N ALA A 10 -8.55 -24.08 3.26
CA ALA A 10 -8.90 -23.38 4.48
C ALA A 10 -9.77 -22.14 4.22
N THR A 11 -10.62 -21.80 5.18
CA THR A 11 -11.33 -20.52 5.22
C THR A 11 -10.33 -19.42 5.58
N VAL A 12 -10.10 -18.50 4.64
CA VAL A 12 -9.23 -17.34 4.87
C VAL A 12 -9.97 -16.33 5.75
N SER A 13 -9.27 -15.79 6.74
CA SER A 13 -9.80 -14.75 7.63
C SER A 13 -10.48 -13.61 6.85
N PRO A 14 -11.70 -13.20 7.20
CA PRO A 14 -12.41 -12.09 6.57
C PRO A 14 -11.60 -10.78 6.58
N PHE A 15 -10.80 -10.56 7.62
CA PHE A 15 -9.93 -9.39 7.72
C PHE A 15 -8.83 -9.35 6.66
N LEU A 16 -8.32 -10.51 6.23
CA LEU A 16 -7.37 -10.56 5.12
C LEU A 16 -8.04 -10.14 3.80
N VAL A 17 -9.30 -10.51 3.60
CA VAL A 17 -10.07 -10.08 2.42
C VAL A 17 -10.25 -8.57 2.40
N LEU A 18 -10.54 -7.95 3.54
CA LEU A 18 -10.67 -6.49 3.67
C LEU A 18 -9.33 -5.78 3.35
N SER A 19 -8.22 -6.29 3.87
CA SER A 19 -6.88 -5.76 3.58
C SER A 19 -6.56 -5.85 2.08
N MET A 20 -6.85 -6.98 1.43
CA MET A 20 -6.64 -7.16 0.00
C MET A 20 -7.58 -6.28 -0.84
N GLY A 21 -8.83 -6.07 -0.41
CA GLY A 21 -9.77 -5.14 -1.04
C GLY A 21 -9.26 -3.71 -1.04
N SER A 22 -8.78 -3.23 0.10
CA SER A 22 -8.16 -1.91 0.24
C SER A 22 -6.89 -1.77 -0.61
N THR A 23 -6.06 -2.81 -0.65
CA THR A 23 -4.89 -2.89 -1.54
C THR A 23 -5.30 -2.79 -3.01
N ALA A 24 -6.37 -3.49 -3.42
CA ALA A 24 -6.88 -3.41 -4.79
C ALA A 24 -7.27 -1.97 -5.15
N VAL A 25 -7.99 -1.26 -4.28
CA VAL A 25 -8.34 0.14 -4.51
C VAL A 25 -7.08 0.97 -4.78
N MET A 26 -6.04 0.84 -3.97
CA MET A 26 -4.81 1.59 -4.16
C MET A 26 -4.11 1.26 -5.48
N LEU A 27 -4.01 -0.02 -5.84
CA LEU A 27 -3.31 -0.46 -7.05
C LEU A 27 -4.07 -0.11 -8.34
N PHE A 28 -5.41 -0.09 -8.29
CA PHE A 28 -6.23 0.16 -9.47
C PHE A 28 -6.81 1.57 -9.56
N ALA A 29 -6.97 2.29 -8.45
CA ALA A 29 -7.43 3.68 -8.48
C ALA A 29 -6.26 4.68 -8.49
N VAL A 30 -5.17 4.39 -7.76
CA VAL A 30 -4.03 5.30 -7.60
C VAL A 30 -2.69 4.56 -7.84
N PRO A 31 -2.46 3.99 -9.05
CA PRO A 31 -1.29 3.16 -9.33
C PRO A 31 0.04 3.93 -9.23
N HIS A 32 0.04 5.24 -9.48
CA HIS A 32 1.25 6.05 -9.42
C HIS A 32 1.56 6.59 -8.01
N GLY A 33 0.67 6.38 -7.05
CA GLY A 33 0.87 6.81 -5.67
C GLY A 33 2.12 6.16 -5.05
N ALA A 34 2.89 6.91 -4.28
CA ALA A 34 4.11 6.42 -3.64
C ALA A 34 3.84 5.20 -2.74
N LEU A 35 2.69 5.17 -2.05
CA LEU A 35 2.28 4.10 -1.15
C LEU A 35 1.70 2.86 -1.88
N SER A 36 1.45 2.98 -3.19
CA SER A 36 0.97 1.89 -4.06
C SER A 36 2.09 1.13 -4.76
N GLN A 37 3.35 1.56 -4.62
CA GLN A 37 4.47 0.95 -5.33
C GLN A 37 4.79 -0.46 -4.81
N PRO A 38 5.51 -1.30 -5.60
CA PRO A 38 5.79 -2.69 -5.23
C PRO A 38 6.48 -2.85 -3.88
N TRP A 39 7.44 -1.98 -3.54
CA TRP A 39 8.13 -2.08 -2.25
C TRP A 39 7.23 -1.80 -1.04
N PRO A 40 6.46 -0.69 -0.97
CA PRO A 40 5.43 -0.49 0.04
C PRO A 40 4.46 -1.66 0.14
N LEU A 41 3.96 -2.14 -0.98
CA LEU A 41 3.02 -3.25 -1.01
C LEU A 41 3.60 -4.54 -0.41
N LEU A 42 4.73 -5.00 -0.94
CA LEU A 42 5.36 -6.26 -0.52
C LEU A 42 5.91 -6.16 0.90
N GLY A 43 6.71 -5.12 1.17
CA GLY A 43 7.34 -4.90 2.47
C GLY A 43 6.31 -4.63 3.56
N GLY A 44 5.30 -3.80 3.26
CA GLY A 44 4.24 -3.49 4.21
C GLY A 44 3.47 -4.74 4.66
N HIS A 45 2.97 -5.54 3.72
CA HIS A 45 2.25 -6.77 4.06
C HIS A 45 3.13 -7.81 4.73
N LEU A 46 4.38 -7.98 4.28
CA LEU A 46 5.32 -8.93 4.88
C LEU A 46 5.59 -8.59 6.35
N VAL A 47 5.99 -7.35 6.61
CA VAL A 47 6.32 -6.88 7.98
C VAL A 47 5.08 -6.96 8.87
N SER A 48 3.94 -6.52 8.38
CA SER A 48 2.67 -6.56 9.13
C SER A 48 2.24 -7.98 9.45
N GLY A 49 2.36 -8.90 8.49
CA GLY A 49 2.05 -10.30 8.71
C GLY A 49 2.97 -10.95 9.74
N LEU A 50 4.28 -10.72 9.65
CA LEU A 50 5.26 -11.27 10.60
C LEU A 50 5.02 -10.77 12.02
N LEU A 51 4.84 -9.46 12.19
CA LEU A 51 4.62 -8.85 13.51
C LEU A 51 3.24 -9.22 14.07
N GLY A 52 2.22 -9.30 13.21
CA GLY A 52 0.88 -9.74 13.62
C GLY A 52 0.88 -11.18 14.15
N ILE A 53 1.51 -12.11 13.43
CA ILE A 53 1.64 -13.50 13.88
C ILE A 53 2.50 -13.62 15.15
N ALA A 54 3.59 -12.87 15.24
CA ALA A 54 4.40 -12.83 16.47
C ALA A 54 3.55 -12.40 17.69
N CYS A 55 2.77 -11.31 17.53
CA CYS A 55 1.86 -10.87 18.59
C CYS A 55 0.78 -11.91 18.92
N LEU A 56 0.19 -12.56 17.93
CA LEU A 56 -0.79 -13.64 18.12
C LEU A 56 -0.22 -14.78 18.98
N LEU A 57 1.03 -15.18 18.71
CA LEU A 57 1.64 -16.33 19.37
C LEU A 57 2.13 -16.00 20.80
N TRP A 58 2.60 -14.77 21.03
CA TRP A 58 3.29 -14.41 22.28
C TRP A 58 2.45 -13.56 23.25
N ILE A 59 1.38 -12.93 22.78
CA ILE A 59 0.52 -12.09 23.62
C ILE A 59 -0.85 -12.79 23.78
N PRO A 60 -1.19 -13.31 24.98
CA PRO A 60 -2.42 -14.09 25.18
C PRO A 60 -3.71 -13.26 25.03
N GLN A 61 -3.63 -11.96 25.34
CA GLN A 61 -4.80 -11.08 25.35
C GLN A 61 -5.01 -10.49 23.92
N PRO A 62 -6.11 -10.81 23.21
CA PRO A 62 -6.27 -10.48 21.78
C PRO A 62 -6.24 -8.99 21.48
N MET A 63 -6.89 -8.15 22.30
CA MET A 63 -6.92 -6.70 22.07
C MET A 63 -5.53 -6.08 22.23
N LEU A 64 -4.76 -6.55 23.23
CA LEU A 64 -3.38 -6.11 23.43
C LEU A 64 -2.49 -6.59 22.27
N ALA A 65 -2.64 -7.83 21.83
CA ALA A 65 -1.93 -8.37 20.67
C ALA A 65 -2.18 -7.51 19.41
N ALA A 66 -3.44 -7.19 19.13
CA ALA A 66 -3.83 -6.35 17.99
C ALA A 66 -3.25 -4.94 18.09
N SER A 67 -3.33 -4.29 19.26
CA SER A 67 -2.82 -2.93 19.48
C SER A 67 -1.30 -2.86 19.34
N VAL A 68 -0.59 -3.83 19.90
CA VAL A 68 0.88 -3.92 19.79
C VAL A 68 1.28 -4.24 18.35
N ALA A 69 0.59 -5.16 17.70
CA ALA A 69 0.88 -5.55 16.32
C ALA A 69 0.79 -4.37 15.35
N ILE A 70 -0.29 -3.56 15.42
CA ILE A 70 -0.46 -2.42 14.53
C ILE A 70 0.57 -1.33 14.82
N GLY A 71 0.88 -1.06 16.09
CA GLY A 71 1.88 -0.08 16.48
C GLY A 71 3.28 -0.46 15.99
N LEU A 72 3.69 -1.72 16.20
CA LEU A 72 4.97 -2.23 15.73
C LEU A 72 5.04 -2.28 14.20
N ALA A 73 3.96 -2.72 13.54
CA ALA A 73 3.90 -2.76 12.08
C ALA A 73 4.05 -1.37 11.47
N LEU A 74 3.36 -0.36 12.01
CA LEU A 74 3.45 1.01 11.53
C LEU A 74 4.87 1.57 11.73
N GLY A 75 5.46 1.39 12.91
CA GLY A 75 6.83 1.81 13.22
C GLY A 75 7.85 1.15 12.28
N ALA A 76 7.74 -0.17 12.08
CA ALA A 76 8.63 -0.92 11.21
C ALA A 76 8.47 -0.51 9.73
N MET A 77 7.23 -0.34 9.25
CA MET A 77 6.97 0.15 7.89
C MET A 77 7.54 1.55 7.66
N HIS A 78 7.45 2.43 8.67
CA HIS A 78 8.04 3.77 8.58
C HIS A 78 9.57 3.69 8.48
N TYR A 79 10.20 2.92 9.36
CA TYR A 79 11.67 2.75 9.37
C TYR A 79 12.20 2.12 8.07
N LEU A 80 11.51 1.10 7.55
CA LEU A 80 11.87 0.40 6.31
C LEU A 80 11.41 1.12 5.03
N ARG A 81 10.76 2.29 5.16
CA ARG A 81 10.22 3.07 4.04
C ARG A 81 9.28 2.25 3.14
N CYS A 82 8.46 1.41 3.76
CA CYS A 82 7.49 0.56 3.07
C CYS A 82 6.06 0.77 3.58
N ILE A 83 5.69 2.02 3.88
CA ILE A 83 4.36 2.35 4.36
C ILE A 83 3.32 1.99 3.30
N HIS A 84 2.43 1.07 3.65
CA HIS A 84 1.29 0.65 2.86
C HIS A 84 0.06 0.58 3.76
N PRO A 85 -0.87 1.55 3.71
CA PRO A 85 -1.98 1.64 4.67
C PRO A 85 -2.79 0.36 4.81
N PRO A 86 -3.14 -0.39 3.74
CA PRO A 86 -3.85 -1.65 3.87
C PRO A 86 -3.10 -2.71 4.68
N ALA A 87 -1.78 -2.63 4.77
CA ALA A 87 -0.97 -3.57 5.55
C ALA A 87 -1.22 -3.44 7.07
N GLY A 88 -1.68 -2.27 7.55
CA GLY A 88 -2.16 -2.12 8.92
C GLY A 88 -3.32 -3.07 9.24
N ALA A 89 -4.27 -3.22 8.32
CA ALA A 89 -5.34 -4.20 8.45
C ALA A 89 -4.82 -5.65 8.40
N THR A 90 -3.73 -5.91 7.68
CA THR A 90 -3.05 -7.22 7.69
C THR A 90 -2.46 -7.54 9.07
N ALA A 91 -1.84 -6.55 9.74
CA ALA A 91 -1.32 -6.75 11.09
C ALA A 91 -2.45 -7.15 12.06
N LEU A 92 -3.60 -6.47 11.98
CA LEU A 92 -4.78 -6.80 12.76
C LEU A 92 -5.34 -8.18 12.40
N ALA A 93 -5.46 -8.49 11.11
CA ALA A 93 -5.92 -9.80 10.62
C ALA A 93 -5.07 -10.95 11.15
N ALA A 94 -3.77 -10.76 11.20
CA ALA A 94 -2.83 -11.75 11.71
C ALA A 94 -2.88 -11.85 13.24
N ALA A 95 -2.91 -10.71 13.95
CA ALA A 95 -2.91 -10.69 15.42
C ALA A 95 -4.23 -11.16 16.05
N LEU A 96 -5.36 -10.99 15.35
CA LEU A 96 -6.69 -11.48 15.74
C LEU A 96 -7.05 -12.79 15.05
N GLY A 97 -6.06 -13.47 14.48
CA GLY A 97 -6.27 -14.75 13.80
C GLY A 97 -6.93 -15.80 14.68
N ASP A 98 -7.79 -16.59 14.07
CA ASP A 98 -8.45 -17.74 14.71
C ASP A 98 -7.46 -18.90 14.97
N GLU A 99 -7.99 -20.02 15.48
CA GLU A 99 -7.17 -21.20 15.76
C GLU A 99 -6.47 -21.74 14.51
N THR A 100 -7.06 -21.56 13.33
CA THR A 100 -6.44 -21.95 12.05
C THR A 100 -5.19 -21.11 11.76
N VAL A 101 -5.30 -19.78 11.91
CA VAL A 101 -4.16 -18.87 11.74
C VAL A 101 -3.08 -19.15 12.79
N ARG A 102 -3.48 -19.41 14.04
CA ARG A 102 -2.56 -19.75 15.13
C ARG A 102 -1.82 -21.07 14.85
N ALA A 103 -2.51 -22.09 14.36
CA ALA A 103 -1.91 -23.37 13.99
C ALA A 103 -0.94 -23.25 12.81
N MET A 104 -1.24 -22.39 11.84
CA MET A 104 -0.34 -22.10 10.71
C MET A 104 0.90 -21.33 11.15
N GLY A 105 0.80 -20.51 12.20
CA GLY A 105 1.88 -19.65 12.65
C GLY A 105 2.46 -18.79 11.52
N PHE A 106 3.77 -18.71 11.40
CA PHE A 106 4.44 -17.94 10.33
C PHE A 106 4.19 -18.49 8.92
N GLY A 107 3.69 -19.72 8.77
CA GLY A 107 3.23 -20.27 7.49
C GLY A 107 2.11 -19.43 6.87
N PHE A 108 1.25 -18.80 7.69
CA PHE A 108 0.23 -17.86 7.23
C PHE A 108 0.81 -16.70 6.43
N VAL A 109 2.00 -16.23 6.79
CA VAL A 109 2.66 -15.11 6.08
C VAL A 109 3.06 -15.53 4.67
N VAL A 110 3.59 -16.75 4.50
CA VAL A 110 3.98 -17.27 3.19
C VAL A 110 2.74 -17.54 2.33
N ALA A 111 1.83 -18.33 2.88
CA ALA A 111 0.55 -18.62 2.26
C ALA A 111 -0.52 -18.73 3.38
N PRO A 112 -1.60 -17.97 3.34
CA PRO A 112 -2.18 -17.25 2.18
C PRO A 112 -1.72 -15.82 1.94
N LEU A 113 -1.03 -15.16 2.89
CA LEU A 113 -0.83 -13.71 2.81
C LEU A 113 0.00 -13.29 1.57
N MET A 114 1.27 -13.66 1.51
CA MET A 114 2.16 -13.20 0.42
C MET A 114 1.74 -13.77 -0.94
N LEU A 115 1.14 -14.97 -0.97
CA LEU A 115 0.57 -15.50 -2.21
C LEU A 115 -0.50 -14.57 -2.79
N ASN A 116 -1.45 -14.08 -1.98
CA ASN A 116 -2.47 -13.13 -2.43
C ASN A 116 -1.86 -11.78 -2.83
N VAL A 117 -0.87 -11.30 -2.09
CA VAL A 117 -0.16 -10.05 -2.40
C VAL A 117 0.56 -10.14 -3.75
N LEU A 118 1.23 -11.25 -4.04
CA LEU A 118 1.91 -11.47 -5.31
C LEU A 118 0.92 -11.59 -6.48
N ILE A 119 -0.20 -12.29 -6.27
CA ILE A 119 -1.25 -12.40 -7.29
C ILE A 119 -1.83 -11.02 -7.62
N ILE A 120 -2.22 -10.23 -6.61
CA ILE A 120 -2.80 -8.91 -6.86
C ILE A 120 -1.79 -7.96 -7.49
N LEU A 121 -0.52 -8.02 -7.11
CA LEU A 121 0.56 -7.28 -7.74
C LEU A 121 0.71 -7.64 -9.21
N GLY A 122 0.76 -8.93 -9.53
CA GLY A 122 0.85 -9.43 -10.91
C GLY A 122 -0.32 -8.96 -11.78
N ILE A 123 -1.54 -9.04 -11.25
CA ILE A 123 -2.75 -8.54 -11.92
C ILE A 123 -2.66 -7.02 -12.12
N ALA A 124 -2.20 -6.27 -11.10
CA ALA A 124 -2.07 -4.82 -11.19
C ALA A 124 -1.04 -4.40 -12.26
N VAL A 125 0.11 -5.08 -12.31
CA VAL A 125 1.13 -4.83 -13.36
C VAL A 125 0.55 -5.12 -14.74
N ALA A 126 -0.09 -6.27 -14.92
CA ALA A 126 -0.69 -6.66 -16.19
C ALA A 126 -1.80 -5.67 -16.63
N PHE A 127 -2.74 -5.38 -15.73
CA PHE A 127 -3.87 -4.49 -16.03
C PHE A 127 -3.44 -3.06 -16.31
N ASN A 128 -2.62 -2.46 -15.44
CA ASN A 128 -2.17 -1.09 -15.63
C ASN A 128 -1.22 -0.96 -16.83
N GLY A 129 -0.50 -2.04 -17.18
CA GLY A 129 0.35 -2.11 -18.37
C GLY A 129 -0.40 -2.01 -19.70
N LEU A 130 -1.70 -2.36 -19.75
CA LEU A 130 -2.55 -2.23 -20.93
C LEU A 130 -2.77 -0.76 -21.35
N PHE A 131 -2.59 0.18 -20.44
CA PHE A 131 -2.88 1.59 -20.65
C PHE A 131 -1.60 2.42 -20.54
N PRO A 132 -1.15 3.12 -21.60
CA PRO A 132 0.09 3.89 -21.60
C PRO A 132 0.18 4.94 -20.46
N TRP A 133 -0.95 5.55 -20.11
CA TRP A 133 -1.03 6.57 -19.04
C TRP A 133 -1.12 5.98 -17.61
N ARG A 134 -1.22 4.66 -17.48
CA ARG A 134 -1.36 3.96 -16.18
C ARG A 134 -0.21 3.02 -15.89
N ARG A 135 0.89 3.10 -16.62
CA ARG A 135 2.01 2.18 -16.47
C ARG A 135 2.43 2.04 -15.01
N TYR A 136 2.47 0.80 -14.54
CA TYR A 136 2.81 0.44 -13.18
C TYR A 136 3.85 -0.70 -13.22
N PRO A 137 4.88 -0.67 -12.35
CA PRO A 137 5.23 0.33 -11.34
C PRO A 137 5.63 1.70 -11.92
N ALA A 138 5.65 2.75 -11.08
CA ALA A 138 6.01 4.10 -11.51
C ALA A 138 7.41 4.19 -12.14
N ALA A 139 8.33 3.28 -11.76
CA ALA A 139 9.67 3.17 -12.36
C ALA A 139 9.65 2.85 -13.86
N LEU A 140 8.53 2.33 -14.41
CA LEU A 140 8.35 2.07 -15.84
C LEU A 140 7.79 3.29 -16.59
N VAL A 141 7.41 4.34 -15.87
CA VAL A 141 7.00 5.62 -16.47
C VAL A 141 8.27 6.39 -16.77
N ARG A 142 8.50 6.72 -18.07
CA ARG A 142 9.58 7.66 -18.39
C ARG A 142 9.30 8.97 -17.67
N PRO A 143 10.27 9.57 -16.97
CA PRO A 143 10.11 10.92 -16.46
C PRO A 143 9.70 11.82 -17.62
N ALA A 144 8.64 12.60 -17.46
CA ALA A 144 8.42 13.72 -18.37
C ALA A 144 9.72 14.54 -18.38
N GLU A 145 10.17 14.96 -19.57
CA GLU A 145 11.33 15.85 -19.63
C GLU A 145 11.09 16.99 -18.67
N THR A 146 11.93 17.07 -17.64
CA THR A 146 11.86 18.17 -16.69
C THR A 146 12.11 19.45 -17.49
N PRO A 147 11.18 20.43 -17.53
CA PRO A 147 11.48 21.71 -18.13
C PRO A 147 12.80 22.23 -17.57
N ALA A 148 13.62 22.82 -18.41
CA ALA A 148 14.89 23.40 -17.98
C ALA A 148 14.69 24.21 -16.69
N PRO A 149 15.55 24.05 -15.68
CA PRO A 149 15.38 24.77 -14.44
C PRO A 149 15.29 26.27 -14.74
N MET A 150 14.15 26.86 -14.43
CA MET A 150 14.00 28.31 -14.52
C MET A 150 15.00 28.90 -13.53
N VAL A 151 15.87 29.78 -14.01
CA VAL A 151 16.80 30.52 -13.14
C VAL A 151 15.93 31.50 -12.33
N VAL A 152 15.53 31.05 -11.14
CA VAL A 152 14.78 31.90 -10.21
C VAL A 152 15.79 32.76 -9.48
N ASP A 153 15.64 34.07 -9.59
CA ASP A 153 16.37 35.00 -8.72
C ASP A 153 15.94 34.71 -7.26
N PRO A 154 16.84 34.28 -6.38
CA PRO A 154 16.50 33.91 -5.01
C PRO A 154 15.97 35.10 -4.17
N TYR A 155 16.09 36.33 -4.69
CA TYR A 155 15.61 37.55 -4.05
C TYR A 155 14.35 38.13 -4.70
N ALA A 156 13.87 37.55 -5.80
CA ALA A 156 12.60 37.97 -6.40
C ALA A 156 11.43 37.57 -5.51
N ALA A 157 10.54 38.47 -5.21
CA ALA A 157 9.30 38.15 -4.53
C ALA A 157 8.48 37.19 -5.42
N ILE A 158 8.02 36.10 -4.84
CA ILE A 158 7.14 35.13 -5.55
C ILE A 158 5.90 35.91 -6.02
N SER A 159 5.73 35.99 -7.32
CA SER A 159 4.58 36.62 -7.94
C SER A 159 3.38 35.66 -7.97
N HIS A 160 2.18 36.24 -8.18
CA HIS A 160 0.99 35.44 -8.42
C HIS A 160 1.17 34.54 -9.66
N GLU A 161 1.89 35.00 -10.67
CA GLU A 161 2.17 34.25 -11.90
C GLU A 161 3.10 33.05 -11.63
N ASP A 162 4.11 33.19 -10.76
CA ASP A 162 4.99 32.09 -10.33
C ASP A 162 4.21 31.01 -9.59
N PHE A 163 3.26 31.44 -8.76
CA PHE A 163 2.37 30.52 -8.03
C PHE A 163 1.45 29.76 -8.99
N VAL A 164 0.82 30.47 -9.94
CA VAL A 164 -0.03 29.84 -10.97
C VAL A 164 0.80 28.89 -11.84
N TYR A 165 2.02 29.28 -12.23
CA TYR A 165 2.93 28.42 -12.98
C TYR A 165 3.29 27.15 -12.19
N ALA A 166 3.65 27.28 -10.93
CA ALA A 166 3.94 26.13 -10.06
C ALA A 166 2.73 25.18 -9.94
N LEU A 167 1.52 25.74 -9.81
CA LEU A 167 0.29 24.96 -9.79
C LEU A 167 0.01 24.23 -11.11
N THR A 168 0.34 24.83 -12.25
CA THR A 168 0.16 24.19 -13.57
C THR A 168 1.17 23.05 -13.81
N GLN A 169 2.31 23.06 -13.13
CA GLN A 169 3.29 21.97 -13.15
C GLN A 169 2.87 20.79 -12.25
N LEU A 170 2.06 21.06 -11.24
CA LEU A 170 1.37 19.99 -10.51
C LEU A 170 0.28 19.44 -11.44
N ASP A 171 0.34 18.15 -11.75
CA ASP A 171 -0.56 17.47 -12.67
C ASP A 171 -1.99 18.00 -12.53
N SER A 172 -2.52 18.61 -13.56
CA SER A 172 -3.82 19.31 -13.61
C SER A 172 -4.98 18.48 -13.04
N LYS A 173 -4.84 17.16 -13.05
CA LYS A 173 -5.81 16.20 -12.51
C LYS A 173 -6.01 16.32 -10.99
N TYR A 174 -5.00 16.72 -10.24
CA TYR A 174 -5.09 16.93 -8.79
C TYR A 174 -5.66 18.30 -8.43
N ILE A 175 -5.43 19.32 -9.26
CA ILE A 175 -5.92 20.70 -9.03
C ILE A 175 -7.44 20.74 -9.18
N TYR A 176 -8.01 20.10 -10.20
CA TYR A 176 -9.47 20.03 -10.40
C TYR A 176 -10.18 19.31 -9.25
N THR A 177 -9.56 18.29 -8.67
CA THR A 177 -10.13 17.58 -7.52
C THR A 177 -10.13 18.47 -6.27
N PHE A 178 -9.10 19.27 -6.06
CA PHE A 178 -8.98 20.14 -4.88
C PHE A 178 -9.92 21.36 -4.95
N LEU A 179 -10.06 21.97 -6.12
CA LEU A 179 -10.91 23.15 -6.32
C LEU A 179 -12.40 22.84 -6.28
N ASN A 180 -12.82 21.61 -6.63
CA ASN A 180 -14.21 21.18 -6.54
C ASN A 180 -14.63 20.73 -5.13
N PHE A 181 -13.69 20.61 -4.16
CA PHE A 181 -14.02 20.28 -2.76
C PHE A 181 -14.27 21.52 -1.89
N THR A 182 -14.03 22.73 -2.40
CA THR A 182 -14.15 24.00 -1.66
C THR A 182 -15.31 24.88 -2.16
N GLY A 183 -16.20 24.32 -3.00
CA GLY A 183 -17.42 24.98 -3.50
C GLY A 183 -18.68 24.47 -2.84
#